data_0203f08bb419008934c716734813090a
#
_entry.id   0203f08bb419008934c716734813090a
#
_cell.length_a   1.000
_cell.length_b   1.000
_cell.length_c   1.000
_cell.angle_alpha   90.00
_cell.angle_beta   90.00
_cell.angle_gamma   90.00
#
_symmetry.space_group_name_H-M   'P 1'
#
loop_
_entity.id
_entity.type
_entity.pdbx_description
1 polymer ?
#
loop_
_entity_poly.entity_id
_entity_poly.type
_entity_poly.pdbx_seq_one_letter_code
_entity_poly.pdbx_strand_id
1 'polypeptide(L)'
;MLLISRKLLYNKERKPVTFCFKPAYVRISKGNIMIKENQKYFNRLHVVIDAVVIYCSFCFSYYIRFKNPFTKYLFGLFLPPVSFYRQLWQYQGMLIVLVLAYLILYAKFNLYKPKRYQNQSAEYKNLIKANTCGILFLFIYIFFMKIEHVPRSLIATFYIISMAATLLERFLIKSFLQRARRSGHNLKHIIIIGFSAAAEAYIDRIKANPQWGYMIHGIFDDNLNENFQYKNIFCIGKIRDLEKYLQNTAMDEVAITLSLKEYYKLEDIVNMCEKSGVHTKFVPDYYKFITTNPVTEDLNGLPVINIRNVPLTNTVNKFIKRAIDIVGSLVCIVIFSPVMLVVAILVKKSSPGPIIFCQERVGLHNKPFKMYKFRSMGVQPPSKEKTAWTTHNDPRVTPVGRIIRKTSIDELPQLFNVIKGDMSLIGPRPERPLFVEKFKEEIPRYMIKHQVRPGMTGWAQVCGFRGDTSIEGRIEHDIFYIENWTLSFDIKILFLTVFKGFVNKNAY
;
A
#
# COMPACT_ATOMS: atom_id res chain seq x y z
N MET A 1 -11.17 56.23 -13.54
CA MET A 1 -10.13 57.23 -13.38
C MET A 1 -8.81 56.49 -13.40
N LEU A 2 -7.93 56.48 -14.34
CA LEU A 2 -7.55 57.30 -15.46
C LEU A 2 -6.97 56.39 -16.54
N LEU A 3 -7.43 56.60 -17.74
CA LEU A 3 -6.86 56.28 -19.04
C LEU A 3 -5.49 56.95 -19.24
N ILE A 4 -4.59 56.30 -19.99
CA ILE A 4 -3.65 56.88 -20.95
C ILE A 4 -3.12 55.67 -21.75
N SER A 5 -3.58 55.43 -22.91
CA SER A 5 -3.38 55.93 -24.29
C SER A 5 -2.20 55.26 -25.01
N ARG A 6 -2.60 54.60 -26.10
CA ARG A 6 -1.80 54.03 -27.20
C ARG A 6 -0.78 55.00 -27.76
N LYS A 7 0.39 54.51 -28.18
CA LYS A 7 1.05 54.90 -29.42
C LYS A 7 1.70 53.70 -30.11
N LEU A 8 1.16 53.37 -31.24
CA LEU A 8 1.75 52.55 -32.30
C LEU A 8 2.97 53.30 -32.86
N LEU A 9 4.10 52.60 -32.97
CA LEU A 9 5.11 52.90 -33.98
C LEU A 9 5.52 51.60 -34.66
N TYR A 10 5.05 51.44 -35.85
CA TYR A 10 5.44 50.47 -36.86
C TYR A 10 6.88 50.81 -37.28
N ASN A 11 7.83 49.90 -37.05
CA ASN A 11 9.11 49.95 -37.73
C ASN A 11 9.41 48.59 -38.33
N LYS A 12 9.44 48.55 -39.62
CA LYS A 12 9.76 47.48 -40.55
C LYS A 12 11.25 47.15 -40.40
N GLU A 13 11.57 45.86 -40.60
CA GLU A 13 12.91 45.27 -40.72
C GLU A 13 13.54 44.81 -39.40
N ARG A 14 13.15 43.62 -38.94
CA ARG A 14 14.03 42.75 -38.17
C ARG A 14 14.15 41.42 -38.87
N LYS A 15 15.36 41.13 -39.37
CA LYS A 15 15.80 39.81 -39.81
C LYS A 15 15.55 38.79 -38.69
N PRO A 16 15.21 37.52 -38.98
CA PRO A 16 15.06 36.50 -37.95
C PRO A 16 16.42 36.31 -37.28
N VAL A 17 16.48 36.69 -36.01
CA VAL A 17 17.62 36.34 -35.14
C VAL A 17 17.45 34.84 -34.85
N THR A 18 18.20 34.06 -35.58
CA THR A 18 18.41 32.63 -35.27
C THR A 18 19.13 32.57 -33.92
N PHE A 19 18.37 32.44 -32.85
CA PHE A 19 18.93 32.07 -31.55
C PHE A 19 19.40 30.62 -31.66
N CYS A 20 20.66 30.47 -32.04
CA CYS A 20 21.40 29.22 -31.88
C CYS A 20 21.59 29.02 -30.38
N PHE A 21 20.61 28.35 -29.73
CA PHE A 21 20.78 27.88 -28.38
C PHE A 21 21.85 26.76 -28.41
N LYS A 22 23.11 27.13 -28.24
CA LYS A 22 24.13 26.16 -27.84
C LYS A 22 23.62 25.57 -26.54
N PRO A 23 23.52 24.21 -26.42
CA PRO A 23 23.18 23.59 -25.15
C PRO A 23 24.19 24.09 -24.12
N ALA A 24 23.67 24.80 -23.10
CA ALA A 24 24.50 25.20 -21.99
C ALA A 24 25.06 23.92 -21.36
N TYR A 25 26.34 23.61 -21.66
CA TYR A 25 27.09 22.58 -20.96
C TYR A 25 27.09 22.97 -19.48
N VAL A 26 26.19 22.35 -18.70
CA VAL A 26 26.20 22.49 -17.25
C VAL A 26 27.48 21.81 -16.77
N ARG A 27 28.50 22.60 -16.55
CA ARG A 27 29.75 22.18 -15.92
C ARG A 27 29.36 21.66 -14.54
N ILE A 28 29.28 20.33 -14.37
CA ILE A 28 29.03 19.69 -13.08
C ILE A 28 30.16 20.11 -12.16
N SER A 29 29.88 20.98 -11.19
CA SER A 29 30.87 21.45 -10.24
C SER A 29 31.36 20.25 -9.40
N LYS A 30 32.66 20.11 -9.24
CA LYS A 30 33.32 19.04 -8.48
C LYS A 30 32.79 18.90 -7.01
N GLY A 31 32.09 19.90 -6.48
CA GLY A 31 31.55 19.89 -5.12
C GLY A 31 30.36 18.93 -4.90
N ASN A 32 29.64 18.50 -5.95
CA ASN A 32 28.47 17.64 -5.83
C ASN A 32 28.76 16.13 -5.84
N ILE A 33 30.03 15.75 -6.09
CA ILE A 33 30.46 14.36 -6.29
C ILE A 33 30.67 13.63 -4.94
N MET A 34 30.96 14.35 -3.86
CA MET A 34 31.42 13.78 -2.58
C MET A 34 30.43 12.83 -1.88
N ILE A 35 29.13 13.00 -2.03
CA ILE A 35 28.16 12.11 -1.35
C ILE A 35 27.82 10.88 -2.20
N LYS A 36 27.93 10.98 -3.52
CA LYS A 36 27.63 9.87 -4.46
C LYS A 36 28.66 8.76 -4.43
N GLU A 37 29.93 9.14 -4.54
CA GLU A 37 31.07 8.19 -4.52
C GLU A 37 31.20 7.49 -3.18
N ASN A 38 30.65 8.09 -2.12
CA ASN A 38 30.77 7.62 -0.74
C ASN A 38 29.53 6.90 -0.20
N GLN A 39 28.64 6.39 -1.05
CA GLN A 39 27.43 5.69 -0.56
C GLN A 39 27.75 4.48 0.32
N LYS A 40 28.86 3.78 0.06
CA LYS A 40 29.35 2.69 0.91
C LYS A 40 29.75 3.20 2.30
N TYR A 41 30.41 4.36 2.36
CA TYR A 41 30.79 5.00 3.64
C TYR A 41 29.56 5.50 4.39
N PHE A 42 28.59 6.06 3.69
CA PHE A 42 27.33 6.51 4.31
C PHE A 42 26.54 5.34 4.92
N ASN A 43 26.49 4.20 4.24
CA ASN A 43 25.88 3.00 4.79
C ASN A 43 26.64 2.46 6.01
N ARG A 44 28.00 2.48 5.99
CA ARG A 44 28.81 2.11 7.16
C ARG A 44 28.59 3.06 8.33
N LEU A 45 28.56 4.37 8.06
CA LEU A 45 28.27 5.37 9.08
C LEU A 45 26.90 5.13 9.72
N HIS A 46 25.90 4.77 8.93
CA HIS A 46 24.55 4.47 9.42
C HIS A 46 24.54 3.26 10.35
N VAL A 47 25.31 2.20 10.05
CA VAL A 47 25.46 1.04 10.94
C VAL A 47 26.08 1.46 12.28
N VAL A 48 27.10 2.34 12.25
CA VAL A 48 27.74 2.85 13.46
C VAL A 48 26.76 3.72 14.28
N ILE A 49 26.00 4.57 13.62
CA ILE A 49 24.97 5.39 14.31
C ILE A 49 23.94 4.49 15.00
N ASP A 50 23.42 3.47 14.31
CA ASP A 50 22.48 2.50 14.89
C ASP A 50 23.09 1.81 16.13
N ALA A 51 24.34 1.36 16.05
CA ALA A 51 25.03 0.73 17.18
C ALA A 51 25.10 1.66 18.39
N VAL A 52 25.46 2.94 18.16
CA VAL A 52 25.52 3.97 19.21
C VAL A 52 24.11 4.25 19.78
N VAL A 53 23.10 4.38 18.92
CA VAL A 53 21.72 4.65 19.37
C VAL A 53 21.19 3.51 20.24
N ILE A 54 21.42 2.25 19.84
CA ILE A 54 20.99 1.08 20.63
C ILE A 54 21.73 1.03 21.97
N TYR A 55 23.05 1.23 21.95
CA TYR A 55 23.87 1.26 23.17
C TYR A 55 23.42 2.36 24.12
N CYS A 56 23.30 3.58 23.63
CA CYS A 56 22.85 4.73 24.42
C CYS A 56 21.42 4.55 24.93
N SER A 57 20.54 3.94 24.16
CA SER A 57 19.16 3.62 24.58
C SER A 57 19.14 2.70 25.81
N PHE A 58 20.02 1.69 25.84
CA PHE A 58 20.14 0.81 27.00
C PHE A 58 20.69 1.56 28.23
N CYS A 59 21.78 2.31 28.04
CA CYS A 59 22.36 3.12 29.13
C CYS A 59 21.35 4.13 29.70
N PHE A 60 20.58 4.78 28.84
CA PHE A 60 19.55 5.72 29.24
C PHE A 60 18.38 5.03 29.96
N SER A 61 17.97 3.85 29.51
CA SER A 61 16.98 3.03 30.19
C SER A 61 17.43 2.60 31.58
N TYR A 62 18.72 2.23 31.70
CA TYR A 62 19.33 1.90 32.98
C TYR A 62 19.32 3.14 33.91
N TYR A 63 19.73 4.31 33.42
CA TYR A 63 19.71 5.55 34.21
C TYR A 63 18.30 5.90 34.69
N ILE A 64 17.31 5.87 33.80
CA ILE A 64 15.90 6.11 34.17
C ILE A 64 15.44 5.13 35.24
N ARG A 65 15.77 3.86 35.13
CA ARG A 65 15.25 2.85 36.04
C ARG A 65 15.89 2.92 37.43
N PHE A 66 17.19 3.19 37.51
CA PHE A 66 17.94 3.01 38.76
C PHE A 66 18.49 4.32 39.37
N LYS A 67 18.79 5.32 38.58
CA LYS A 67 19.47 6.53 39.07
C LYS A 67 18.58 7.76 39.13
N ASN A 68 17.53 7.87 38.33
CA ASN A 68 16.64 9.03 38.35
C ASN A 68 15.68 8.95 39.56
N PRO A 69 15.69 9.93 40.48
CA PRO A 69 14.87 9.90 41.68
C PRO A 69 13.36 9.97 41.40
N PHE A 70 12.94 10.74 40.41
CA PHE A 70 11.54 10.89 40.06
C PHE A 70 10.95 9.58 39.51
N THR A 71 11.64 8.96 38.56
CA THR A 71 11.19 7.70 37.98
C THR A 71 11.31 6.54 38.96
N LYS A 72 12.28 6.57 39.86
CA LYS A 72 12.40 5.58 40.94
C LYS A 72 11.18 5.63 41.87
N TYR A 73 10.68 6.82 42.19
CA TYR A 73 9.43 7.00 42.93
C TYR A 73 8.22 6.51 42.15
N LEU A 74 8.07 6.88 40.87
CA LEU A 74 6.96 6.49 40.01
C LEU A 74 6.91 4.97 39.80
N PHE A 75 8.06 4.34 39.53
CA PHE A 75 8.12 2.88 39.38
C PHE A 75 7.90 2.13 40.72
N GLY A 76 8.26 2.74 41.85
CA GLY A 76 8.01 2.22 43.20
C GLY A 76 6.52 2.13 43.55
N LEU A 77 5.69 2.98 42.96
CA LEU A 77 4.22 2.94 43.11
C LEU A 77 3.57 1.74 42.45
N PHE A 78 4.14 1.27 41.34
CA PHE A 78 3.52 0.24 40.45
C PHE A 78 4.29 -1.07 40.42
N LEU A 79 5.56 -1.09 40.85
CA LEU A 79 6.43 -2.25 40.73
C LEU A 79 7.16 -2.46 42.08
N PRO A 80 7.37 -3.74 42.48
CA PRO A 80 8.10 -4.03 43.72
C PRO A 80 9.50 -3.43 43.70
N PRO A 81 10.03 -2.97 44.84
CA PRO A 81 11.38 -2.45 44.93
C PRO A 81 12.40 -3.50 44.50
N VAL A 82 13.32 -3.11 43.63
CA VAL A 82 14.40 -4.00 43.21
C VAL A 82 15.44 -3.98 44.33
N SER A 83 15.45 -5.06 45.10
CA SER A 83 16.36 -5.19 46.24
C SER A 83 17.82 -5.40 45.85
N PHE A 84 18.02 -5.94 44.64
CA PHE A 84 19.34 -6.19 44.09
C PHE A 84 19.37 -5.90 42.60
N TYR A 85 20.36 -5.15 42.11
CA TYR A 85 20.59 -4.89 40.70
C TYR A 85 22.09 -4.86 40.38
N ARG A 86 22.42 -5.33 39.19
CA ARG A 86 23.80 -5.28 38.68
C ARG A 86 24.18 -3.84 38.31
N GLN A 87 25.44 -3.49 38.49
CA GLN A 87 25.96 -2.23 37.98
C GLN A 87 26.06 -2.25 36.45
N LEU A 88 26.00 -1.07 35.82
CA LEU A 88 25.98 -0.96 34.36
C LEU A 88 27.13 -1.70 33.67
N TRP A 89 28.32 -1.67 34.26
CA TRP A 89 29.49 -2.36 33.69
C TRP A 89 29.32 -3.89 33.60
N GLN A 90 28.52 -4.49 34.44
CA GLN A 90 28.24 -5.95 34.45
C GLN A 90 27.33 -6.38 33.30
N TYR A 91 26.64 -5.44 32.65
CA TYR A 91 25.82 -5.72 31.46
C TYR A 91 26.56 -5.56 30.14
N GLN A 92 27.85 -5.16 30.13
CA GLN A 92 28.59 -4.83 28.90
C GLN A 92 28.67 -6.04 27.95
N GLY A 93 28.98 -7.23 28.44
CA GLY A 93 29.02 -8.43 27.60
C GLY A 93 27.69 -8.72 26.92
N MET A 94 26.59 -8.65 27.67
CA MET A 94 25.24 -8.79 27.13
C MET A 94 24.92 -7.71 26.11
N LEU A 95 25.33 -6.47 26.38
CA LEU A 95 25.05 -5.32 25.54
C LEU A 95 25.76 -5.39 24.18
N ILE A 96 27.02 -5.86 24.16
CA ILE A 96 27.76 -6.09 22.90
C ILE A 96 27.02 -7.11 22.03
N VAL A 97 26.63 -8.25 22.62
CA VAL A 97 25.88 -9.29 21.89
C VAL A 97 24.52 -8.74 21.40
N LEU A 98 23.83 -7.95 22.22
CA LEU A 98 22.58 -7.32 21.86
C LEU A 98 22.73 -6.37 20.68
N VAL A 99 23.70 -5.45 20.71
CA VAL A 99 23.96 -4.51 19.62
C VAL A 99 24.25 -5.27 18.32
N LEU A 100 25.10 -6.29 18.35
CA LEU A 100 25.40 -7.11 17.17
C LEU A 100 24.15 -7.79 16.62
N ALA A 101 23.32 -8.36 17.48
CA ALA A 101 22.05 -8.98 17.08
C ALA A 101 21.10 -8.00 16.40
N TYR A 102 20.97 -6.77 16.94
CA TYR A 102 20.15 -5.73 16.32
C TYR A 102 20.68 -5.32 14.94
N LEU A 103 22.00 -5.15 14.79
CA LEU A 103 22.60 -4.79 13.51
C LEU A 103 22.37 -5.88 12.44
N ILE A 104 22.47 -7.16 12.82
CA ILE A 104 22.16 -8.30 11.94
C ILE A 104 20.67 -8.29 11.56
N LEU A 105 19.78 -8.06 12.51
CA LEU A 105 18.34 -7.97 12.24
C LEU A 105 18.04 -6.80 11.31
N TYR A 106 18.63 -5.63 11.52
CA TYR A 106 18.44 -4.47 10.65
C TYR A 106 18.91 -4.74 9.21
N ALA A 107 20.03 -5.45 9.04
CA ALA A 107 20.49 -5.91 7.73
C ALA A 107 19.49 -6.90 7.10
N LYS A 108 19.00 -7.89 7.85
CA LYS A 108 18.02 -8.89 7.40
C LYS A 108 16.68 -8.26 6.98
N PHE A 109 16.22 -7.24 7.71
CA PHE A 109 15.01 -6.48 7.36
C PHE A 109 15.23 -5.40 6.30
N ASN A 110 16.40 -5.40 5.60
CA ASN A 110 16.76 -4.50 4.51
C ASN A 110 16.71 -3.00 4.88
N LEU A 111 17.00 -2.65 6.14
CA LEU A 111 17.00 -1.27 6.61
C LEU A 111 18.22 -0.46 6.11
N TYR A 112 19.31 -1.13 5.67
CA TYR A 112 20.50 -0.49 5.12
C TYR A 112 20.51 -0.39 3.59
N LYS A 113 19.46 -0.91 2.90
CA LYS A 113 19.36 -0.74 1.45
C LYS A 113 18.87 0.67 1.11
N PRO A 114 19.64 1.46 0.35
CA PRO A 114 19.25 2.81 -0.01
C PRO A 114 18.06 2.80 -0.98
N LYS A 115 16.94 3.34 -0.58
CA LYS A 115 15.75 3.46 -1.42
C LYS A 115 15.26 4.90 -1.42
N ARG A 116 15.59 5.67 -2.47
CA ARG A 116 15.24 7.10 -2.59
C ARG A 116 13.74 7.36 -2.61
N TYR A 117 12.97 6.42 -3.18
CA TYR A 117 11.52 6.52 -3.41
C TYR A 117 10.68 5.56 -2.55
N GLN A 118 11.30 4.90 -1.56
CA GLN A 118 10.54 4.00 -0.69
C GLN A 118 9.58 4.79 0.21
N ASN A 119 8.34 4.25 0.32
CA ASN A 119 7.34 4.78 1.25
C ASN A 119 7.84 4.67 2.70
N GLN A 120 7.75 5.77 3.45
CA GLN A 120 8.18 5.83 4.86
C GLN A 120 7.51 4.77 5.73
N SER A 121 6.22 4.52 5.50
CA SER A 121 5.47 3.54 6.27
C SER A 121 6.03 2.12 6.16
N ALA A 122 6.59 1.72 5.02
CA ALA A 122 7.20 0.41 4.84
C ALA A 122 8.53 0.29 5.61
N GLU A 123 9.33 1.34 5.64
CA GLU A 123 10.58 1.40 6.40
C GLU A 123 10.30 1.32 7.91
N TYR A 124 9.36 2.12 8.42
CA TYR A 124 8.98 2.09 9.83
C TYR A 124 8.38 0.74 10.26
N LYS A 125 7.56 0.11 9.41
CA LYS A 125 7.06 -1.26 9.68
C LYS A 125 8.19 -2.27 9.82
N ASN A 126 9.21 -2.20 8.97
CA ASN A 126 10.36 -3.09 9.04
C ASN A 126 11.21 -2.81 10.28
N LEU A 127 11.38 -1.53 10.66
CA LEU A 127 12.08 -1.14 11.86
C LEU A 127 11.38 -1.64 13.12
N ILE A 128 10.04 -1.51 13.20
CA ILE A 128 9.24 -2.03 14.32
C ILE A 128 9.41 -3.55 14.42
N LYS A 129 9.32 -4.27 13.30
CA LYS A 129 9.53 -5.73 13.28
C LYS A 129 10.94 -6.10 13.77
N ALA A 130 11.96 -5.41 13.30
CA ALA A 130 13.34 -5.67 13.68
C ALA A 130 13.58 -5.42 15.18
N ASN A 131 13.07 -4.31 15.73
CA ASN A 131 13.15 -4.01 17.15
C ASN A 131 12.40 -5.05 18.02
N THR A 132 11.21 -5.48 17.58
CA THR A 132 10.43 -6.52 18.27
C THR A 132 11.18 -7.86 18.25
N CYS A 133 11.76 -8.26 17.13
CA CYS A 133 12.61 -9.45 17.07
C CYS A 133 13.85 -9.32 17.96
N GLY A 134 14.45 -8.13 18.03
CA GLY A 134 15.61 -7.85 18.89
C GLY A 134 15.31 -8.03 20.39
N ILE A 135 14.14 -7.57 20.82
CA ILE A 135 13.73 -7.76 22.23
C ILE A 135 13.40 -9.24 22.54
N LEU A 136 12.78 -9.96 21.58
CA LEU A 136 12.57 -11.41 21.73
C LEU A 136 13.90 -12.17 21.82
N PHE A 137 14.87 -11.78 20.98
CA PHE A 137 16.23 -12.32 21.08
C PHE A 137 16.85 -12.05 22.46
N LEU A 138 16.69 -10.84 23.02
CA LEU A 138 17.19 -10.51 24.33
C LEU A 138 16.58 -11.40 25.43
N PHE A 139 15.25 -11.67 25.39
CA PHE A 139 14.61 -12.58 26.33
C PHE A 139 15.17 -14.00 26.22
N ILE A 140 15.33 -14.51 25.00
CA ILE A 140 15.92 -15.83 24.75
C ILE A 140 17.36 -15.89 25.26
N TYR A 141 18.16 -14.86 24.96
CA TYR A 141 19.56 -14.78 25.40
C TYR A 141 19.69 -14.79 26.94
N ILE A 142 18.88 -13.98 27.64
CA ILE A 142 18.85 -13.94 29.12
C ILE A 142 18.50 -15.31 29.67
N PHE A 143 17.51 -15.98 29.10
CA PHE A 143 17.06 -17.30 29.54
C PHE A 143 18.15 -18.36 29.38
N PHE A 144 18.76 -18.48 28.19
CA PHE A 144 19.78 -19.50 27.93
C PHE A 144 21.09 -19.27 28.68
N MET A 145 21.49 -18.00 28.82
CA MET A 145 22.73 -17.63 29.54
C MET A 145 22.53 -17.59 31.04
N LYS A 146 21.32 -17.90 31.53
CA LYS A 146 20.97 -17.88 32.97
C LYS A 146 21.39 -16.56 33.66
N ILE A 147 21.17 -15.41 32.95
CA ILE A 147 21.55 -14.11 33.47
C ILE A 147 20.51 -13.72 34.51
N GLU A 148 20.89 -13.83 35.77
CA GLU A 148 20.05 -13.43 36.91
C GLU A 148 20.06 -11.90 37.11
N HIS A 149 19.02 -11.39 37.80
CA HIS A 149 18.91 -10.01 38.25
C HIS A 149 18.77 -8.96 37.12
N VAL A 150 18.17 -9.35 35.96
CA VAL A 150 17.75 -8.37 34.95
C VAL A 150 16.28 -8.01 35.17
N PRO A 151 15.97 -6.81 35.67
CA PRO A 151 14.60 -6.41 35.94
C PRO A 151 13.77 -6.33 34.64
N ARG A 152 12.57 -6.91 34.65
CA ARG A 152 11.64 -6.88 33.51
C ARG A 152 11.31 -5.44 33.07
N SER A 153 11.24 -4.52 34.05
CA SER A 153 11.01 -3.09 33.80
C SER A 153 12.14 -2.43 33.01
N LEU A 154 13.41 -2.87 33.20
CA LEU A 154 14.54 -2.37 32.41
C LEU A 154 14.40 -2.77 30.94
N ILE A 155 13.98 -4.02 30.67
CA ILE A 155 13.77 -4.52 29.31
C ILE A 155 12.62 -3.77 28.64
N ALA A 156 11.52 -3.55 29.35
CA ALA A 156 10.36 -2.79 28.83
C ALA A 156 10.72 -1.33 28.51
N THR A 157 11.42 -0.65 29.42
CA THR A 157 11.88 0.73 29.18
C THR A 157 12.89 0.80 28.04
N PHE A 158 13.81 -0.16 27.95
CA PHE A 158 14.72 -0.26 26.80
C PHE A 158 14.00 -0.43 25.49
N TYR A 159 12.98 -1.30 25.42
CA TYR A 159 12.19 -1.47 24.19
C TYR A 159 11.52 -0.18 23.74
N ILE A 160 10.88 0.55 24.65
CA ILE A 160 10.20 1.81 24.33
C ILE A 160 11.20 2.87 23.89
N ILE A 161 12.32 3.02 24.61
CA ILE A 161 13.32 4.04 24.32
C ILE A 161 14.07 3.73 23.04
N SER A 162 14.50 2.48 22.82
CA SER A 162 15.18 2.07 21.59
C SER A 162 14.27 2.23 20.37
N MET A 163 12.99 1.87 20.49
CA MET A 163 12.00 2.09 19.43
C MET A 163 11.85 3.56 19.10
N ALA A 164 11.65 4.42 20.10
CA ALA A 164 11.50 5.86 19.89
C ALA A 164 12.77 6.49 19.32
N ALA A 165 13.94 6.13 19.86
CA ALA A 165 15.23 6.67 19.43
C ALA A 165 15.56 6.28 17.98
N THR A 166 15.36 5.01 17.61
CA THR A 166 15.61 4.54 16.25
C THR A 166 14.61 5.09 15.23
N LEU A 167 13.35 5.25 15.59
CA LEU A 167 12.35 5.92 14.74
C LEU A 167 12.72 7.40 14.53
N LEU A 168 13.11 8.09 15.59
CA LEU A 168 13.53 9.49 15.53
C LEU A 168 14.80 9.66 14.68
N GLU A 169 15.78 8.80 14.88
CA GLU A 169 17.03 8.78 14.09
C GLU A 169 16.71 8.64 12.59
N ARG A 170 15.91 7.64 12.20
CA ARG A 170 15.50 7.47 10.79
C ARG A 170 14.77 8.68 10.24
N PHE A 171 13.87 9.27 11.03
CA PHE A 171 13.16 10.48 10.63
C PHE A 171 14.12 11.65 10.40
N LEU A 172 15.07 11.88 11.31
CA LEU A 172 16.03 12.97 11.21
C LEU A 172 16.96 12.83 10.02
N ILE A 173 17.57 11.65 9.83
CA ILE A 173 18.45 11.38 8.69
C ILE A 173 17.69 11.56 7.37
N LYS A 174 16.49 11.00 7.26
CA LYS A 174 15.69 11.10 6.04
C LYS A 174 15.26 12.54 5.75
N SER A 175 14.82 13.26 6.78
CA SER A 175 14.44 14.67 6.67
C SER A 175 15.62 15.54 6.22
N PHE A 176 16.79 15.30 6.78
CA PHE A 176 18.03 15.98 6.38
C PHE A 176 18.37 15.69 4.91
N LEU A 177 18.37 14.43 4.49
CA LEU A 177 18.65 14.05 3.11
C LEU A 177 17.62 14.60 2.12
N GLN A 178 16.34 14.61 2.47
CA GLN A 178 15.28 15.16 1.64
C GLN A 178 15.42 16.69 1.50
N ARG A 179 15.79 17.38 2.59
CA ARG A 179 16.03 18.82 2.56
C ARG A 179 17.25 19.15 1.71
N ALA A 180 18.35 18.42 1.84
CA ALA A 180 19.54 18.58 1.01
C ALA A 180 19.24 18.35 -0.47
N ARG A 181 18.42 17.35 -0.83
CA ARG A 181 18.01 17.09 -2.23
C ARG A 181 17.13 18.21 -2.80
N ARG A 182 16.22 18.76 -2.00
CA ARG A 182 15.39 19.92 -2.44
C ARG A 182 16.23 21.17 -2.69
N SER A 183 17.34 21.35 -1.98
CA SER A 183 18.29 22.45 -2.20
C SER A 183 19.33 22.17 -3.28
N GLY A 184 19.13 21.12 -4.10
CA GLY A 184 19.97 20.84 -5.25
C GLY A 184 21.22 20.00 -4.95
N HIS A 185 21.39 19.49 -3.71
CA HIS A 185 22.51 18.64 -3.36
C HIS A 185 22.16 17.15 -3.50
N ASN A 186 23.16 16.30 -3.75
CA ASN A 186 22.98 14.85 -3.89
C ASN A 186 21.90 14.46 -4.93
N LEU A 187 21.90 15.15 -6.08
CA LEU A 187 21.01 14.84 -7.20
C LEU A 187 21.56 13.66 -7.99
N LYS A 188 20.66 12.86 -8.57
CA LYS A 188 20.95 11.89 -9.61
C LYS A 188 20.56 12.45 -10.97
N HIS A 189 21.48 12.44 -11.90
CA HIS A 189 21.31 12.92 -13.26
C HIS A 189 20.78 11.80 -14.16
N ILE A 190 19.61 12.01 -14.76
CA ILE A 190 18.91 10.99 -15.55
C ILE A 190 18.68 11.50 -16.97
N ILE A 191 18.77 10.56 -17.92
CA ILE A 191 18.30 10.72 -19.30
C ILE A 191 17.14 9.77 -19.53
N ILE A 192 16.19 10.20 -20.34
CA ILE A 192 15.04 9.42 -20.75
C ILE A 192 15.20 9.06 -22.22
N ILE A 193 14.93 7.78 -22.57
CA ILE A 193 15.00 7.29 -23.94
C ILE A 193 13.62 6.81 -24.36
N GLY A 194 13.07 7.45 -25.39
CA GLY A 194 11.71 7.22 -25.88
C GLY A 194 10.66 7.98 -25.08
N PHE A 195 9.77 8.69 -25.79
CA PHE A 195 8.67 9.44 -25.18
C PHE A 195 7.35 8.72 -25.40
N SER A 196 6.90 8.00 -24.37
CA SER A 196 5.65 7.26 -24.33
C SER A 196 4.80 7.71 -23.14
N ALA A 197 3.63 7.10 -22.95
CA ALA A 197 2.82 7.33 -21.75
C ALA A 197 3.58 6.93 -20.45
N ALA A 198 4.48 5.96 -20.53
CA ALA A 198 5.36 5.62 -19.42
C ALA A 198 6.36 6.75 -19.13
N ALA A 199 6.90 7.42 -20.15
CA ALA A 199 7.77 8.59 -19.99
C ALA A 199 7.04 9.73 -19.29
N GLU A 200 5.84 10.09 -19.76
CA GLU A 200 5.00 11.12 -19.12
C GLU A 200 4.77 10.82 -17.66
N ALA A 201 4.31 9.60 -17.34
CA ALA A 201 4.06 9.18 -15.96
C ALA A 201 5.32 9.17 -15.10
N TYR A 202 6.49 8.83 -15.67
CA TYR A 202 7.77 8.82 -14.98
C TYR A 202 8.24 10.24 -14.67
N ILE A 203 8.18 11.14 -15.65
CA ILE A 203 8.52 12.57 -15.50
C ILE A 203 7.61 13.21 -14.44
N ASP A 204 6.31 12.96 -14.52
CA ASP A 204 5.33 13.54 -13.60
C ASP A 204 5.58 13.14 -12.16
N ARG A 205 5.89 11.86 -11.92
CA ARG A 205 6.23 11.38 -10.59
C ARG A 205 7.53 12.00 -10.05
N ILE A 206 8.54 12.18 -10.88
CA ILE A 206 9.80 12.84 -10.48
C ILE A 206 9.55 14.31 -10.16
N LYS A 207 8.84 15.04 -11.00
CA LYS A 207 8.52 16.46 -10.81
C LYS A 207 7.64 16.71 -9.59
N ALA A 208 6.69 15.80 -9.30
CA ALA A 208 5.86 15.85 -8.09
C ALA A 208 6.65 15.55 -6.81
N ASN A 209 7.84 14.93 -6.90
CA ASN A 209 8.60 14.48 -5.75
C ASN A 209 10.08 14.95 -5.78
N PRO A 210 10.34 16.26 -5.69
CA PRO A 210 11.70 16.80 -5.75
C PRO A 210 12.61 16.29 -4.63
N GLN A 211 12.02 15.81 -3.51
CA GLN A 211 12.76 15.17 -2.40
C GLN A 211 13.43 13.84 -2.79
N TRP A 212 13.09 13.24 -3.93
CA TRP A 212 13.80 12.06 -4.43
C TRP A 212 15.18 12.43 -4.99
N GLY A 213 15.38 13.69 -5.36
CA GLY A 213 16.65 14.21 -5.85
C GLY A 213 17.03 13.65 -7.22
N TYR A 214 16.09 13.61 -8.16
CA TYR A 214 16.34 13.28 -9.55
C TYR A 214 16.31 14.55 -10.42
N MET A 215 17.29 14.68 -11.31
CA MET A 215 17.37 15.74 -12.30
C MET A 215 17.35 15.13 -13.70
N ILE A 216 16.32 15.44 -14.46
CA ILE A 216 16.19 14.95 -15.84
C ILE A 216 16.84 15.97 -16.76
N HIS A 217 17.85 15.53 -17.53
CA HIS A 217 18.62 16.36 -18.46
C HIS A 217 17.90 16.54 -19.78
N GLY A 218 17.20 15.52 -20.26
CA GLY A 218 16.48 15.58 -21.52
C GLY A 218 15.99 14.22 -21.97
N ILE A 219 15.40 14.21 -23.16
CA ILE A 219 14.80 13.06 -23.81
C ILE A 219 15.55 12.79 -25.11
N PHE A 220 15.86 11.53 -25.38
CA PHE A 220 16.28 11.04 -26.69
C PHE A 220 15.13 10.29 -27.34
N ASP A 221 14.72 10.72 -28.54
CA ASP A 221 13.63 10.06 -29.26
C ASP A 221 13.75 10.34 -30.76
N ASP A 222 13.52 9.28 -31.59
CA ASP A 222 13.65 9.40 -33.03
C ASP A 222 12.43 10.10 -33.68
N ASN A 223 11.26 10.06 -33.04
CA ASN A 223 10.00 10.57 -33.58
C ASN A 223 9.71 12.02 -33.18
N LEU A 224 10.42 12.53 -32.18
CA LEU A 224 10.22 13.90 -31.70
C LEU A 224 11.07 14.91 -32.48
N ASN A 225 10.54 16.10 -32.62
CA ASN A 225 11.29 17.25 -33.17
C ASN A 225 12.20 17.84 -32.08
N GLU A 226 13.30 18.48 -32.47
CA GLU A 226 14.24 19.13 -31.55
C GLU A 226 13.63 20.24 -30.68
N ASN A 227 12.51 20.82 -31.11
CA ASN A 227 11.77 21.83 -30.36
C ASN A 227 10.75 21.22 -29.38
N PHE A 228 10.65 19.88 -29.31
CA PHE A 228 9.70 19.25 -28.39
C PHE A 228 10.08 19.47 -26.95
N GLN A 229 9.09 19.84 -26.14
CA GLN A 229 9.25 20.08 -24.72
C GLN A 229 8.07 19.50 -23.93
N TYR A 230 8.37 18.80 -22.86
CA TYR A 230 7.38 18.33 -21.87
C TYR A 230 7.80 18.75 -20.46
N LYS A 231 7.00 19.60 -19.80
CA LYS A 231 7.29 20.11 -18.43
C LYS A 231 8.73 20.64 -18.25
N ASN A 232 9.18 21.48 -19.16
CA ASN A 232 10.55 22.05 -19.19
C ASN A 232 11.66 20.99 -19.35
N ILE A 233 11.38 19.87 -19.97
CA ILE A 233 12.36 18.86 -20.37
C ILE A 233 12.33 18.80 -21.90
N PHE A 234 13.48 19.04 -22.52
CA PHE A 234 13.61 19.14 -23.98
C PHE A 234 14.04 17.81 -24.59
N CYS A 235 13.67 17.59 -25.83
CA CYS A 235 14.31 16.60 -26.68
C CYS A 235 15.71 17.12 -27.03
N ILE A 236 16.74 16.35 -26.69
CA ILE A 236 18.16 16.73 -26.84
C ILE A 236 18.84 16.03 -28.01
N GLY A 237 18.17 15.06 -28.65
CA GLY A 237 18.73 14.38 -29.82
C GLY A 237 18.00 13.10 -30.18
N LYS A 238 18.49 12.44 -31.21
CA LYS A 238 18.02 11.14 -31.68
C LYS A 238 18.72 10.00 -30.92
N ILE A 239 18.11 8.81 -30.90
CA ILE A 239 18.65 7.64 -30.19
C ILE A 239 20.07 7.29 -30.65
N ARG A 240 20.36 7.45 -31.95
CA ARG A 240 21.71 7.25 -32.52
C ARG A 240 22.81 8.13 -31.91
N ASP A 241 22.44 9.31 -31.37
CA ASP A 241 23.39 10.26 -30.80
C ASP A 241 23.68 9.97 -29.31
N LEU A 242 22.97 9.01 -28.72
CA LEU A 242 23.03 8.65 -27.31
C LEU A 242 24.45 8.22 -26.88
N GLU A 243 25.11 7.34 -27.64
CA GLU A 243 26.43 6.82 -27.31
C GLU A 243 27.45 7.95 -27.18
N LYS A 244 27.48 8.87 -28.15
CA LYS A 244 28.34 10.05 -28.14
C LYS A 244 28.03 10.99 -26.97
N TYR A 245 26.76 11.12 -26.61
CA TYR A 245 26.35 11.96 -25.47
C TYR A 245 26.83 11.37 -24.16
N LEU A 246 26.65 10.05 -23.95
CA LEU A 246 27.07 9.36 -22.74
C LEU A 246 28.60 9.34 -22.55
N GLN A 247 29.37 9.29 -23.62
CA GLN A 247 30.86 9.41 -23.57
C GLN A 247 31.32 10.80 -23.10
N ASN A 248 30.58 11.85 -23.44
CA ASN A 248 30.96 13.23 -23.14
C ASN A 248 30.32 13.81 -21.87
N THR A 249 29.30 13.16 -21.33
CA THR A 249 28.51 13.68 -20.20
C THR A 249 28.32 12.59 -19.14
N ALA A 250 28.81 12.85 -17.94
CA ALA A 250 28.62 11.90 -16.83
C ALA A 250 27.15 11.85 -16.40
N MET A 251 26.52 10.71 -16.62
CA MET A 251 25.14 10.44 -16.21
C MET A 251 25.09 9.34 -15.16
N ASP A 252 24.10 9.41 -14.26
CA ASP A 252 23.96 8.38 -13.22
C ASP A 252 23.04 7.24 -13.64
N GLU A 253 21.98 7.57 -14.36
CA GLU A 253 20.95 6.60 -14.76
C GLU A 253 20.39 6.95 -16.14
N VAL A 254 20.10 5.93 -16.91
CA VAL A 254 19.32 5.99 -18.14
C VAL A 254 17.99 5.29 -17.91
N ALA A 255 16.87 5.96 -18.19
CA ALA A 255 15.55 5.38 -18.12
C ALA A 255 15.02 5.13 -19.53
N ILE A 256 14.86 3.88 -19.92
CA ILE A 256 14.30 3.47 -21.21
C ILE A 256 12.78 3.40 -21.06
N THR A 257 12.08 4.25 -21.80
CA THR A 257 10.62 4.43 -21.72
C THR A 257 9.97 4.33 -23.10
N LEU A 258 10.50 3.44 -23.94
CA LEU A 258 10.01 3.22 -25.29
C LEU A 258 8.53 2.82 -25.32
N SER A 259 7.83 3.22 -26.38
CA SER A 259 6.51 2.67 -26.68
C SER A 259 6.60 1.18 -27.04
N LEU A 260 5.53 0.42 -26.81
CA LEU A 260 5.50 -1.02 -27.14
C LEU A 260 5.87 -1.30 -28.60
N LYS A 261 5.52 -0.39 -29.51
CA LYS A 261 5.82 -0.50 -30.94
C LYS A 261 7.31 -0.38 -31.26
N GLU A 262 8.11 0.20 -30.37
CA GLU A 262 9.53 0.49 -30.57
C GLU A 262 10.46 -0.45 -29.78
N TYR A 263 9.91 -1.51 -29.18
CA TYR A 263 10.72 -2.47 -28.42
C TYR A 263 11.80 -3.19 -29.24
N TYR A 264 11.68 -3.19 -30.56
CA TYR A 264 12.73 -3.72 -31.44
C TYR A 264 14.05 -2.93 -31.35
N LYS A 265 14.02 -1.67 -30.86
CA LYS A 265 15.23 -0.86 -30.63
C LYS A 265 15.89 -1.15 -29.26
N LEU A 266 15.23 -1.93 -28.39
CA LEU A 266 15.65 -2.09 -27.00
C LEU A 266 17.04 -2.67 -26.86
N GLU A 267 17.38 -3.69 -27.66
CA GLU A 267 18.66 -4.36 -27.66
C GLU A 267 19.81 -3.40 -28.00
N ASP A 268 19.67 -2.60 -29.07
CA ASP A 268 20.68 -1.63 -29.49
C ASP A 268 20.90 -0.56 -28.40
N ILE A 269 19.81 -0.07 -27.78
CA ILE A 269 19.87 0.93 -26.72
C ILE A 269 20.58 0.38 -25.48
N VAL A 270 20.25 -0.85 -25.07
CA VAL A 270 20.91 -1.50 -23.93
C VAL A 270 22.39 -1.68 -24.21
N ASN A 271 22.78 -2.13 -25.38
CA ASN A 271 24.18 -2.28 -25.80
C ASN A 271 24.95 -0.94 -25.75
N MET A 272 24.33 0.16 -26.22
CA MET A 272 24.95 1.50 -26.12
C MET A 272 25.12 1.94 -24.66
N CYS A 273 24.13 1.67 -23.80
CA CYS A 273 24.22 1.97 -22.37
C CYS A 273 25.28 1.13 -21.64
N GLU A 274 25.37 -0.16 -21.94
CA GLU A 274 26.36 -1.07 -21.34
C GLU A 274 27.82 -0.68 -21.70
N LYS A 275 28.05 -0.30 -22.97
CA LYS A 275 29.36 0.23 -23.39
C LYS A 275 29.77 1.47 -22.61
N SER A 276 28.82 2.30 -22.18
CA SER A 276 29.09 3.50 -21.38
C SER A 276 29.20 3.24 -19.87
N GLY A 277 28.80 2.06 -19.40
CA GLY A 277 28.77 1.69 -17.97
C GLY A 277 27.74 2.42 -17.14
N VAL A 278 26.78 3.12 -17.76
CA VAL A 278 25.73 3.86 -17.07
C VAL A 278 24.65 2.90 -16.58
N HIS A 279 24.15 3.13 -15.35
CA HIS A 279 23.07 2.31 -14.80
C HIS A 279 21.77 2.48 -15.59
N THR A 280 21.32 1.42 -16.22
CA THR A 280 20.15 1.44 -17.10
C THR A 280 18.93 0.86 -16.38
N LYS A 281 17.78 1.52 -16.56
CA LYS A 281 16.47 1.07 -16.06
C LYS A 281 15.48 1.01 -17.21
N PHE A 282 14.73 -0.05 -17.25
CA PHE A 282 13.63 -0.19 -18.18
C PHE A 282 12.30 0.12 -17.47
N VAL A 283 11.53 1.08 -18.03
CA VAL A 283 10.19 1.47 -17.57
C VAL A 283 9.21 1.11 -18.66
N PRO A 284 8.59 -0.05 -18.61
CA PRO A 284 7.78 -0.56 -19.70
C PRO A 284 6.47 0.21 -19.86
N ASP A 285 6.05 0.44 -21.12
CA ASP A 285 4.84 1.18 -21.48
C ASP A 285 3.60 0.30 -21.48
N TYR A 286 3.30 -0.33 -20.33
CA TYR A 286 2.05 -1.08 -20.14
C TYR A 286 1.07 -0.39 -19.19
N TYR A 287 1.40 0.83 -18.73
CA TYR A 287 0.61 1.55 -17.73
C TYR A 287 -0.85 1.77 -18.15
N LYS A 288 -1.12 1.92 -19.45
CA LYS A 288 -2.47 2.07 -19.98
C LYS A 288 -3.30 0.79 -19.86
N PHE A 289 -2.64 -0.39 -19.88
CA PHE A 289 -3.29 -1.70 -19.83
C PHE A 289 -3.34 -2.27 -18.42
N ILE A 290 -2.33 -1.95 -17.60
CA ILE A 290 -2.21 -2.42 -16.22
C ILE A 290 -2.51 -1.24 -15.29
N THR A 291 -3.78 -1.11 -14.93
CA THR A 291 -4.26 -0.03 -14.05
C THR A 291 -4.04 -0.30 -12.55
N THR A 292 -3.40 -1.41 -12.21
CA THR A 292 -3.26 -1.95 -10.85
C THR A 292 -1.80 -2.03 -10.45
N ASN A 293 -1.50 -2.45 -9.24
CA ASN A 293 -0.13 -2.66 -8.76
C ASN A 293 0.42 -4.00 -9.29
N PRO A 294 1.14 -4.03 -10.43
CA PRO A 294 1.71 -5.26 -10.94
C PRO A 294 2.79 -5.76 -9.97
N VAL A 295 2.88 -7.08 -9.84
CA VAL A 295 3.94 -7.74 -9.09
C VAL A 295 4.84 -8.48 -10.07
N THR A 296 6.14 -8.24 -9.95
CA THR A 296 7.14 -9.00 -10.70
C THR A 296 7.54 -10.24 -9.91
N GLU A 297 7.46 -11.38 -10.54
CA GLU A 297 7.96 -12.67 -10.05
C GLU A 297 9.15 -13.11 -10.88
N ASP A 298 10.04 -13.86 -10.28
CA ASP A 298 11.16 -14.47 -10.97
C ASP A 298 10.87 -15.97 -11.18
N LEU A 299 10.70 -16.36 -12.42
CA LEU A 299 10.55 -17.77 -12.80
C LEU A 299 11.90 -18.29 -13.28
N ASN A 300 12.76 -18.67 -12.35
CA ASN A 300 14.12 -19.17 -12.62
C ASN A 300 14.94 -18.28 -13.57
N GLY A 301 14.97 -16.99 -13.30
CA GLY A 301 15.69 -16.00 -14.10
C GLY A 301 14.85 -15.31 -15.17
N LEU A 302 13.62 -15.76 -15.41
CA LEU A 302 12.67 -15.09 -16.31
C LEU A 302 11.77 -14.15 -15.49
N PRO A 303 11.86 -12.81 -15.68
CA PRO A 303 10.97 -11.88 -15.00
C PRO A 303 9.55 -11.97 -15.56
N VAL A 304 8.61 -12.40 -14.74
CA VAL A 304 7.17 -12.46 -15.07
C VAL A 304 6.45 -11.31 -14.38
N ILE A 305 5.69 -10.55 -15.15
CA ILE A 305 4.89 -9.45 -14.63
C ILE A 305 3.43 -9.89 -14.51
N ASN A 306 2.98 -10.13 -13.29
CA ASN A 306 1.58 -10.38 -13.03
C ASN A 306 0.79 -9.08 -13.17
N ILE A 307 -0.13 -9.04 -14.12
CA ILE A 307 -0.96 -7.87 -14.43
C ILE A 307 -1.77 -7.44 -13.19
N ARG A 308 -2.10 -8.39 -12.32
CA ARG A 308 -2.87 -8.13 -11.11
C ARG A 308 -2.35 -8.96 -9.94
N ASN A 309 -2.18 -8.29 -8.82
CA ASN A 309 -1.91 -8.95 -7.54
C ASN A 309 -3.21 -9.08 -6.75
N VAL A 310 -3.58 -10.30 -6.42
CA VAL A 310 -4.69 -10.60 -5.49
C VAL A 310 -4.10 -11.22 -4.23
N PRO A 311 -3.90 -10.47 -3.14
CA PRO A 311 -3.26 -11.01 -1.93
C PRO A 311 -3.92 -12.26 -1.36
N LEU A 312 -5.23 -12.46 -1.62
CA LEU A 312 -5.99 -13.64 -1.19
C LEU A 312 -5.76 -14.90 -2.04
N THR A 313 -4.95 -14.83 -3.10
CA THR A 313 -4.47 -16.05 -3.79
C THR A 313 -3.33 -16.72 -3.02
N ASN A 314 -2.60 -15.98 -2.22
CA ASN A 314 -1.56 -16.51 -1.35
C ASN A 314 -2.17 -17.47 -0.30
N THR A 315 -1.60 -18.67 -0.17
CA THR A 315 -2.11 -19.74 0.68
C THR A 315 -2.20 -19.34 2.16
N VAL A 316 -1.21 -18.62 2.66
CA VAL A 316 -1.19 -18.16 4.07
C VAL A 316 -2.30 -17.14 4.33
N ASN A 317 -2.44 -16.16 3.45
CA ASN A 317 -3.50 -15.15 3.55
C ASN A 317 -4.88 -15.78 3.47
N LYS A 318 -5.06 -16.72 2.54
CA LYS A 318 -6.30 -17.48 2.36
C LYS A 318 -6.67 -18.28 3.61
N PHE A 319 -5.67 -18.92 4.25
CA PHE A 319 -5.87 -19.66 5.48
C PHE A 319 -6.24 -18.74 6.64
N ILE A 320 -5.48 -17.65 6.86
CA ILE A 320 -5.76 -16.66 7.91
C ILE A 320 -7.16 -16.07 7.74
N LYS A 321 -7.49 -15.65 6.52
CA LYS A 321 -8.83 -15.12 6.20
C LYS A 321 -9.91 -16.12 6.53
N ARG A 322 -9.73 -17.38 6.13
CA ARG A 322 -10.71 -18.45 6.37
C ARG A 322 -10.90 -18.75 7.86
N ALA A 323 -9.82 -18.81 8.63
CA ALA A 323 -9.88 -19.01 10.07
C ALA A 323 -10.69 -17.89 10.76
N ILE A 324 -10.42 -16.63 10.39
CA ILE A 324 -11.15 -15.47 10.93
C ILE A 324 -12.62 -15.50 10.53
N ASP A 325 -12.94 -15.85 9.29
CA ASP A 325 -14.32 -15.96 8.81
C ASP A 325 -15.10 -17.00 9.62
N ILE A 326 -14.50 -18.18 9.89
CA ILE A 326 -15.14 -19.25 10.67
C ILE A 326 -15.32 -18.82 12.13
N VAL A 327 -14.24 -18.38 12.79
CA VAL A 327 -14.29 -17.97 14.19
C VAL A 327 -15.26 -16.81 14.38
N GLY A 328 -15.16 -15.78 13.55
CA GLY A 328 -16.05 -14.63 13.61
C GLY A 328 -17.51 -14.99 13.37
N SER A 329 -17.80 -15.89 12.42
CA SER A 329 -19.17 -16.35 12.16
C SER A 329 -19.72 -17.17 13.32
N LEU A 330 -18.94 -18.05 13.94
CA LEU A 330 -19.37 -18.80 15.11
C LEU A 330 -19.68 -17.88 16.29
N VAL A 331 -18.83 -16.91 16.56
CA VAL A 331 -19.05 -15.90 17.61
C VAL A 331 -20.33 -15.11 17.31
N CYS A 332 -20.52 -14.64 16.07
CA CYS A 332 -21.73 -13.93 15.68
C CYS A 332 -22.98 -14.79 15.80
N ILE A 333 -22.95 -16.08 15.43
CA ILE A 333 -24.09 -17.00 15.57
C ILE A 333 -24.45 -17.16 17.05
N VAL A 334 -23.49 -17.36 17.93
CA VAL A 334 -23.75 -17.48 19.37
C VAL A 334 -24.39 -16.22 19.92
N ILE A 335 -23.82 -15.05 19.61
CA ILE A 335 -24.33 -13.74 20.08
C ILE A 335 -25.74 -13.45 19.55
N PHE A 336 -25.96 -13.69 18.26
CA PHE A 336 -27.25 -13.34 17.61
C PHE A 336 -28.25 -14.49 17.59
N SER A 337 -27.95 -15.67 18.13
CA SER A 337 -28.88 -16.82 18.17
C SER A 337 -30.22 -16.51 18.84
N PRO A 338 -30.31 -15.75 19.99
CA PRO A 338 -31.60 -15.40 20.56
C PRO A 338 -32.43 -14.53 19.62
N VAL A 339 -31.80 -13.55 18.98
CA VAL A 339 -32.46 -12.66 18.00
C VAL A 339 -32.94 -13.46 16.79
N MET A 340 -32.11 -14.35 16.27
CA MET A 340 -32.45 -15.22 15.14
C MET A 340 -33.64 -16.12 15.45
N LEU A 341 -33.75 -16.67 16.68
CA LEU A 341 -34.84 -17.50 17.11
C LEU A 341 -36.16 -16.69 17.17
N VAL A 342 -36.11 -15.50 17.77
CA VAL A 342 -37.29 -14.61 17.85
C VAL A 342 -37.78 -14.22 16.43
N VAL A 343 -36.84 -13.82 15.56
CA VAL A 343 -37.15 -13.46 14.17
C VAL A 343 -37.73 -14.65 13.40
N ALA A 344 -37.20 -15.86 13.58
CA ALA A 344 -37.73 -17.07 12.96
C ALA A 344 -39.21 -17.31 13.31
N ILE A 345 -39.56 -17.15 14.61
CA ILE A 345 -40.95 -17.28 15.09
C ILE A 345 -41.81 -16.19 14.48
N LEU A 346 -41.37 -14.94 14.48
CA LEU A 346 -42.13 -13.81 13.92
C LEU A 346 -42.38 -13.96 12.42
N VAL A 347 -41.37 -14.36 11.65
CA VAL A 347 -41.49 -14.64 10.21
C VAL A 347 -42.47 -15.77 9.94
N LYS A 348 -42.42 -16.85 10.74
CA LYS A 348 -43.38 -17.98 10.60
C LYS A 348 -44.82 -17.57 10.87
N LYS A 349 -45.04 -16.68 11.86
CA LYS A 349 -46.36 -16.15 12.20
C LYS A 349 -46.88 -15.09 11.21
N SER A 350 -45.99 -14.36 10.53
CA SER A 350 -46.36 -13.22 9.67
C SER A 350 -46.96 -13.63 8.32
N SER A 351 -46.59 -14.79 7.79
CA SER A 351 -47.13 -15.28 6.50
C SER A 351 -46.84 -16.80 6.33
N PRO A 352 -47.68 -17.53 5.53
CA PRO A 352 -47.42 -18.95 5.24
C PRO A 352 -46.18 -19.15 4.41
N GLY A 353 -45.42 -20.25 4.66
CA GLY A 353 -44.25 -20.65 3.89
C GLY A 353 -42.98 -20.88 4.73
N PRO A 354 -41.79 -21.07 4.09
CA PRO A 354 -40.54 -21.37 4.80
C PRO A 354 -40.02 -20.12 5.52
N ILE A 355 -39.31 -20.33 6.65
CA ILE A 355 -38.67 -19.26 7.44
C ILE A 355 -37.49 -18.65 6.68
N ILE A 356 -36.68 -19.52 6.05
CA ILE A 356 -35.48 -19.14 5.29
C ILE A 356 -35.84 -19.05 3.80
N PHE A 357 -35.50 -17.94 3.22
CA PHE A 357 -35.52 -17.70 1.78
C PHE A 357 -34.15 -18.01 1.21
N CYS A 358 -34.13 -18.78 0.11
CA CYS A 358 -32.89 -19.16 -0.58
C CYS A 358 -32.90 -18.52 -1.97
N GLN A 359 -31.85 -17.78 -2.30
CA GLN A 359 -31.67 -17.18 -3.61
C GLN A 359 -30.33 -17.54 -4.21
N GLU A 360 -30.34 -17.93 -5.47
CA GLU A 360 -29.10 -18.23 -6.19
C GLU A 360 -28.29 -16.97 -6.45
N ARG A 361 -26.99 -17.04 -6.12
CA ARG A 361 -26.02 -15.96 -6.29
C ARG A 361 -24.73 -16.53 -6.87
N VAL A 362 -23.94 -15.68 -7.53
CA VAL A 362 -22.63 -16.05 -8.07
C VAL A 362 -21.56 -15.79 -7.02
N GLY A 363 -20.73 -16.80 -6.76
CA GLY A 363 -19.68 -16.78 -5.76
C GLY A 363 -18.26 -16.89 -6.37
N LEU A 364 -17.35 -17.46 -5.58
CA LEU A 364 -15.96 -17.67 -5.95
C LEU A 364 -15.83 -18.49 -7.25
N HIS A 365 -14.97 -18.03 -8.16
CA HIS A 365 -14.73 -18.68 -9.48
C HIS A 365 -16.01 -18.88 -10.29
N ASN A 366 -16.93 -17.93 -10.21
CA ASN A 366 -18.23 -17.94 -10.92
C ASN A 366 -19.14 -19.12 -10.56
N LYS A 367 -18.88 -19.82 -9.45
CA LYS A 367 -19.73 -20.93 -9.03
C LYS A 367 -21.00 -20.39 -8.37
N PRO A 368 -22.18 -20.82 -8.82
CA PRO A 368 -23.42 -20.44 -8.16
C PRO A 368 -23.56 -21.09 -6.78
N PHE A 369 -24.17 -20.39 -5.84
CA PHE A 369 -24.50 -20.90 -4.52
C PHE A 369 -25.84 -20.35 -4.02
N LYS A 370 -26.48 -21.08 -3.09
CA LYS A 370 -27.73 -20.67 -2.45
C LYS A 370 -27.45 -19.77 -1.25
N MET A 371 -27.76 -18.48 -1.37
CA MET A 371 -27.62 -17.50 -0.30
C MET A 371 -28.85 -17.54 0.62
N TYR A 372 -28.64 -17.66 1.93
CA TYR A 372 -29.69 -17.76 2.94
C TYR A 372 -30.08 -16.40 3.50
N LYS A 373 -31.37 -16.14 3.62
CA LYS A 373 -31.94 -14.96 4.29
C LYS A 373 -33.20 -15.32 5.05
N PHE A 374 -33.57 -14.55 6.06
CA PHE A 374 -34.93 -14.63 6.57
C PHE A 374 -35.91 -14.11 5.53
N ARG A 375 -37.04 -14.80 5.39
CA ARG A 375 -38.08 -14.38 4.48
C ARG A 375 -38.70 -13.05 4.97
N SER A 376 -38.59 -12.02 4.15
CA SER A 376 -39.12 -10.66 4.41
C SER A 376 -40.31 -10.28 3.54
N MET A 377 -40.65 -11.16 2.59
CA MET A 377 -41.76 -10.94 1.62
C MET A 377 -42.69 -12.17 1.58
N GLY A 378 -43.94 -11.95 1.15
CA GLY A 378 -44.88 -13.04 0.86
C GLY A 378 -44.37 -13.93 -0.28
N VAL A 379 -44.71 -15.23 -0.23
CA VAL A 379 -44.33 -16.22 -1.25
C VAL A 379 -44.96 -15.85 -2.59
N GLN A 380 -44.14 -15.74 -3.64
CA GLN A 380 -44.56 -15.44 -4.99
C GLN A 380 -44.41 -16.68 -5.90
N PRO A 381 -45.22 -16.78 -6.96
CA PRO A 381 -44.96 -17.79 -8.00
C PRO A 381 -43.60 -17.60 -8.64
N PRO A 382 -42.86 -18.70 -8.99
CA PRO A 382 -41.51 -18.64 -9.53
C PRO A 382 -41.36 -17.78 -10.81
N SER A 383 -42.42 -17.61 -11.58
CA SER A 383 -42.46 -16.79 -12.79
C SER A 383 -42.30 -15.30 -12.54
N LYS A 384 -42.75 -14.77 -11.38
CA LYS A 384 -42.68 -13.36 -11.02
C LYS A 384 -41.40 -12.98 -10.24
N GLU A 385 -40.66 -13.97 -9.74
CA GLU A 385 -39.42 -13.74 -8.94
C GLU A 385 -38.21 -13.42 -9.81
N LYS A 386 -38.22 -13.79 -11.08
CA LYS A 386 -37.01 -13.82 -11.91
C LYS A 386 -36.59 -12.49 -12.52
N THR A 387 -37.41 -11.46 -12.60
CA THR A 387 -37.19 -10.33 -13.52
C THR A 387 -37.05 -8.93 -12.90
N ALA A 388 -37.47 -8.68 -11.66
CA ALA A 388 -37.51 -7.33 -11.13
C ALA A 388 -36.54 -7.11 -9.96
N TRP A 389 -35.91 -5.93 -9.94
CA TRP A 389 -35.27 -5.38 -8.75
C TRP A 389 -36.35 -5.06 -7.70
N THR A 390 -35.99 -5.14 -6.43
CA THR A 390 -36.88 -4.69 -5.35
C THR A 390 -36.91 -3.17 -5.34
N THR A 391 -38.07 -2.57 -5.53
CA THR A 391 -38.26 -1.12 -5.50
C THR A 391 -38.53 -0.61 -4.08
N HIS A 392 -38.36 0.70 -3.90
CA HIS A 392 -38.76 1.36 -2.65
C HIS A 392 -40.28 1.19 -2.42
N ASN A 393 -40.69 0.78 -1.21
CA ASN A 393 -42.08 0.48 -0.85
C ASN A 393 -42.75 -0.68 -1.63
N ASP A 394 -41.98 -1.74 -1.91
CA ASP A 394 -42.51 -2.94 -2.54
C ASP A 394 -43.67 -3.54 -1.71
N PRO A 395 -44.89 -3.67 -2.28
CA PRO A 395 -46.09 -4.13 -1.56
C PRO A 395 -46.00 -5.58 -1.06
N ARG A 396 -45.02 -6.34 -1.55
CA ARG A 396 -44.79 -7.73 -1.15
C ARG A 396 -44.15 -7.86 0.24
N VAL A 397 -43.59 -6.77 0.77
CA VAL A 397 -42.86 -6.77 2.04
C VAL A 397 -43.84 -6.87 3.20
N THR A 398 -43.69 -7.89 4.05
CA THR A 398 -44.48 -8.06 5.26
C THR A 398 -44.15 -7.00 6.32
N PRO A 399 -45.02 -6.68 7.28
CA PRO A 399 -44.71 -5.75 8.37
C PRO A 399 -43.47 -6.15 9.15
N VAL A 400 -43.33 -7.43 9.48
CA VAL A 400 -42.10 -8.00 10.09
C VAL A 400 -40.89 -7.89 9.14
N GLY A 401 -41.15 -8.15 7.86
CA GLY A 401 -40.11 -8.04 6.80
C GLY A 401 -39.53 -6.62 6.70
N ARG A 402 -40.35 -5.59 6.89
CA ARG A 402 -39.92 -4.19 6.88
C ARG A 402 -38.92 -3.89 8.01
N ILE A 403 -39.19 -4.39 9.20
CA ILE A 403 -38.32 -4.19 10.37
C ILE A 403 -36.98 -4.93 10.17
N ILE A 404 -37.01 -6.22 9.80
CA ILE A 404 -35.79 -7.02 9.67
C ILE A 404 -34.92 -6.55 8.52
N ARG A 405 -35.48 -6.00 7.44
CA ARG A 405 -34.75 -5.39 6.33
C ARG A 405 -34.07 -4.08 6.73
N LYS A 406 -34.81 -3.19 7.43
CA LYS A 406 -34.29 -1.91 7.92
C LYS A 406 -33.10 -2.11 8.86
N THR A 407 -33.11 -3.17 9.65
CA THR A 407 -32.03 -3.53 10.60
C THR A 407 -31.01 -4.48 10.03
N SER A 408 -31.18 -4.93 8.77
CA SER A 408 -30.36 -5.97 8.12
C SER A 408 -30.30 -7.32 8.88
N ILE A 409 -31.21 -7.56 9.80
CA ILE A 409 -31.34 -8.82 10.54
C ILE A 409 -31.73 -9.97 9.59
N ASP A 410 -32.42 -9.64 8.48
CA ASP A 410 -32.76 -10.62 7.44
C ASP A 410 -31.51 -11.28 6.82
N GLU A 411 -30.33 -10.67 6.92
CA GLU A 411 -29.08 -11.19 6.36
C GLU A 411 -28.31 -12.10 7.34
N LEU A 412 -28.68 -12.22 8.62
CA LEU A 412 -28.01 -13.05 9.62
C LEU A 412 -27.86 -14.55 9.22
N PRO A 413 -28.82 -15.19 8.53
CA PRO A 413 -28.65 -16.58 8.09
C PRO A 413 -27.48 -16.78 7.11
N GLN A 414 -26.93 -15.72 6.48
CA GLN A 414 -25.73 -15.82 5.65
C GLN A 414 -24.48 -16.25 6.46
N LEU A 415 -24.48 -16.09 7.78
CA LEU A 415 -23.41 -16.63 8.64
C LEU A 415 -23.23 -18.14 8.43
N PHE A 416 -24.28 -18.89 8.14
CA PHE A 416 -24.19 -20.30 7.77
C PHE A 416 -23.54 -20.51 6.40
N ASN A 417 -23.76 -19.61 5.43
CA ASN A 417 -23.03 -19.64 4.16
C ASN A 417 -21.53 -19.36 4.38
N VAL A 418 -21.18 -18.48 5.33
CA VAL A 418 -19.78 -18.22 5.66
C VAL A 418 -19.13 -19.48 6.25
N ILE A 419 -19.77 -20.16 7.22
CA ILE A 419 -19.24 -21.41 7.79
C ILE A 419 -19.11 -22.49 6.72
N LYS A 420 -20.11 -22.64 5.85
CA LYS A 420 -20.07 -23.58 4.74
C LYS A 420 -18.95 -23.31 3.74
N GLY A 421 -18.51 -22.05 3.59
CA GLY A 421 -17.43 -21.64 2.69
C GLY A 421 -17.89 -21.02 1.38
N ASP A 422 -19.19 -20.83 1.19
CA ASP A 422 -19.75 -20.15 0.03
C ASP A 422 -19.47 -18.64 0.08
N MET A 423 -19.42 -18.09 1.32
CA MET A 423 -19.23 -16.66 1.58
C MET A 423 -18.08 -16.41 2.57
N SER A 424 -17.76 -15.15 2.75
CA SER A 424 -16.88 -14.57 3.76
C SER A 424 -17.65 -13.53 4.58
N LEU A 425 -17.19 -13.17 5.77
CA LEU A 425 -17.73 -12.02 6.50
C LEU A 425 -17.54 -10.73 5.72
N ILE A 426 -16.36 -10.55 5.10
CA ILE A 426 -15.99 -9.35 4.34
C ILE A 426 -15.56 -9.75 2.93
N GLY A 427 -16.16 -9.09 1.94
CA GLY A 427 -15.86 -9.31 0.53
C GLY A 427 -16.81 -8.53 -0.38
N PRO A 428 -16.66 -8.65 -1.70
CA PRO A 428 -17.60 -8.10 -2.68
C PRO A 428 -19.01 -8.65 -2.48
N ARG A 429 -20.03 -7.81 -2.67
CA ARG A 429 -21.43 -8.25 -2.55
C ARG A 429 -21.78 -9.24 -3.68
N PRO A 430 -22.39 -10.41 -3.39
CA PRO A 430 -22.78 -11.37 -4.43
C PRO A 430 -24.00 -10.88 -5.22
N GLU A 431 -23.97 -11.06 -6.54
CA GLU A 431 -25.05 -10.70 -7.44
C GLU A 431 -25.77 -11.93 -8.01
N ARG A 432 -26.99 -11.74 -8.53
CA ARG A 432 -27.80 -12.78 -9.17
C ARG A 432 -27.17 -13.15 -10.53
N PRO A 433 -27.24 -14.40 -11.00
CA PRO A 433 -26.67 -14.81 -12.29
C PRO A 433 -27.09 -13.92 -13.44
N LEU A 434 -28.38 -13.56 -13.51
CA LEU A 434 -28.92 -12.69 -14.55
C LEU A 434 -28.21 -11.33 -14.64
N PHE A 435 -27.89 -10.73 -13.50
CA PHE A 435 -27.20 -9.43 -13.46
C PHE A 435 -25.70 -9.58 -13.74
N VAL A 436 -25.10 -10.69 -13.34
CA VAL A 436 -23.70 -11.00 -13.68
C VAL A 436 -23.53 -11.08 -15.19
N GLU A 437 -24.44 -11.79 -15.89
CA GLU A 437 -24.39 -11.90 -17.36
C GLU A 437 -24.51 -10.53 -18.04
N LYS A 438 -25.41 -9.66 -17.53
CA LYS A 438 -25.56 -8.31 -18.05
C LYS A 438 -24.31 -7.46 -17.78
N PHE A 439 -23.84 -7.41 -16.53
CA PHE A 439 -22.78 -6.50 -16.14
C PHE A 439 -21.40 -6.92 -16.65
N LYS A 440 -21.16 -8.20 -16.96
CA LYS A 440 -19.88 -8.63 -17.52
C LYS A 440 -19.62 -8.02 -18.91
N GLU A 441 -20.68 -7.77 -19.68
CA GLU A 441 -20.59 -7.17 -21.02
C GLU A 441 -20.50 -5.63 -20.95
N GLU A 442 -21.22 -5.02 -19.99
CA GLU A 442 -21.34 -3.56 -19.88
C GLU A 442 -20.17 -2.93 -19.11
N ILE A 443 -19.60 -3.64 -18.11
CA ILE A 443 -18.63 -3.06 -17.19
C ILE A 443 -17.28 -3.76 -17.32
N PRO A 444 -16.26 -3.06 -17.81
CA PRO A 444 -14.92 -3.61 -17.88
C PRO A 444 -14.44 -4.10 -16.50
N ARG A 445 -13.77 -5.25 -16.48
CA ARG A 445 -13.21 -5.84 -15.26
C ARG A 445 -14.23 -6.34 -14.21
N TYR A 446 -15.52 -6.36 -14.52
CA TYR A 446 -16.56 -6.82 -13.60
C TYR A 446 -16.28 -8.20 -13.00
N MET A 447 -15.80 -9.16 -13.81
CA MET A 447 -15.56 -10.55 -13.40
C MET A 447 -14.46 -10.73 -12.35
N ILE A 448 -13.65 -9.71 -12.11
CA ILE A 448 -12.57 -9.75 -11.10
C ILE A 448 -13.12 -9.98 -9.70
N LYS A 449 -14.31 -9.44 -9.40
CA LYS A 449 -14.94 -9.61 -8.09
C LYS A 449 -15.15 -11.07 -7.69
N HIS A 450 -15.21 -12.00 -8.65
CA HIS A 450 -15.38 -13.42 -8.41
C HIS A 450 -14.07 -14.19 -8.16
N GLN A 451 -12.92 -13.48 -8.11
CA GLN A 451 -11.64 -14.08 -7.72
C GLN A 451 -11.52 -14.28 -6.19
N VAL A 452 -12.42 -13.70 -5.42
CA VAL A 452 -12.50 -13.87 -3.97
C VAL A 452 -13.90 -14.28 -3.56
N ARG A 453 -14.06 -14.83 -2.34
CA ARG A 453 -15.38 -15.15 -1.80
C ARG A 453 -16.22 -13.88 -1.63
N PRO A 454 -17.51 -13.91 -2.00
CA PRO A 454 -18.40 -12.80 -1.72
C PRO A 454 -18.58 -12.60 -0.21
N GLY A 455 -18.79 -11.34 0.21
CA GLY A 455 -18.93 -10.98 1.61
C GLY A 455 -20.36 -10.67 2.04
N MET A 456 -20.63 -10.79 3.34
CA MET A 456 -21.83 -10.24 3.98
C MET A 456 -21.75 -8.71 4.01
N THR A 457 -20.57 -8.16 4.34
CA THR A 457 -20.23 -6.75 4.21
C THR A 457 -18.99 -6.58 3.33
N GLY A 458 -18.72 -5.34 2.87
CA GLY A 458 -17.57 -5.07 2.02
C GLY A 458 -17.22 -3.60 1.91
N TRP A 459 -16.06 -3.31 1.31
CA TRP A 459 -15.56 -1.95 1.17
C TRP A 459 -16.53 -1.03 0.42
N ALA A 460 -17.09 -1.50 -0.71
CA ALA A 460 -18.09 -0.76 -1.47
C ALA A 460 -19.30 -0.39 -0.59
N GLN A 461 -19.79 -1.33 0.23
CA GLN A 461 -20.94 -1.11 1.10
C GLN A 461 -20.68 -0.05 2.17
N VAL A 462 -19.51 -0.09 2.85
CA VAL A 462 -19.17 0.91 3.88
C VAL A 462 -18.82 2.28 3.29
N CYS A 463 -18.49 2.35 1.99
CA CYS A 463 -18.31 3.60 1.25
C CYS A 463 -19.63 4.17 0.69
N GLY A 464 -20.78 3.50 0.93
CA GLY A 464 -22.11 4.00 0.53
C GLY A 464 -22.65 3.42 -0.79
N PHE A 465 -21.90 2.55 -1.48
CA PHE A 465 -22.35 1.89 -2.71
C PHE A 465 -23.21 0.66 -2.40
N ARG A 466 -24.38 0.89 -1.79
CA ARG A 466 -25.37 -0.14 -1.46
C ARG A 466 -26.72 0.23 -2.08
N GLY A 467 -27.49 -0.76 -2.56
CA GLY A 467 -28.81 -0.54 -3.15
C GLY A 467 -28.72 0.04 -4.57
N ASP A 468 -29.54 1.05 -4.86
CA ASP A 468 -29.65 1.70 -6.18
C ASP A 468 -28.59 2.80 -6.33
N THR A 469 -27.33 2.40 -6.43
CA THR A 469 -26.18 3.29 -6.60
C THR A 469 -25.36 2.89 -7.84
N SER A 470 -24.41 3.74 -8.27
CA SER A 470 -23.54 3.44 -9.40
C SER A 470 -22.90 2.06 -9.27
N ILE A 471 -23.16 1.19 -10.24
CA ILE A 471 -22.58 -0.16 -10.31
C ILE A 471 -21.09 -0.08 -10.61
N GLU A 472 -20.69 0.85 -11.47
CA GLU A 472 -19.27 1.10 -11.79
C GLU A 472 -18.49 1.48 -10.52
N GLY A 473 -18.99 2.47 -9.77
CA GLY A 473 -18.36 2.88 -8.50
C GLY A 473 -18.29 1.74 -7.48
N ARG A 474 -19.32 0.86 -7.44
CA ARG A 474 -19.31 -0.36 -6.62
C ARG A 474 -18.18 -1.29 -7.02
N ILE A 475 -18.04 -1.56 -8.33
CA ILE A 475 -17.02 -2.46 -8.87
C ILE A 475 -15.62 -1.92 -8.64
N GLU A 476 -15.39 -0.63 -8.79
CA GLU A 476 -14.09 -0.01 -8.47
C GLU A 476 -13.69 -0.22 -7.00
N HIS A 477 -14.63 -0.06 -6.07
CA HIS A 477 -14.38 -0.29 -4.65
C HIS A 477 -14.18 -1.78 -4.33
N ASP A 478 -14.93 -2.67 -4.98
CA ASP A 478 -14.76 -4.10 -4.84
C ASP A 478 -13.37 -4.55 -5.37
N ILE A 479 -12.94 -4.03 -6.53
CA ILE A 479 -11.60 -4.30 -7.08
C ILE A 479 -10.52 -3.75 -6.16
N PHE A 480 -10.68 -2.51 -5.66
CA PHE A 480 -9.73 -1.92 -4.71
C PHE A 480 -9.56 -2.80 -3.47
N TYR A 481 -10.64 -3.34 -2.92
CA TYR A 481 -10.56 -4.28 -1.79
C TYR A 481 -9.78 -5.54 -2.15
N ILE A 482 -10.05 -6.14 -3.30
CA ILE A 482 -9.42 -7.38 -3.76
C ILE A 482 -7.90 -7.20 -3.91
N GLU A 483 -7.47 -6.09 -4.48
CA GLU A 483 -6.06 -5.81 -4.79
C GLU A 483 -5.25 -5.32 -3.58
N ASN A 484 -5.92 -4.70 -2.62
CA ASN A 484 -5.28 -4.11 -1.43
C ASN A 484 -5.62 -4.85 -0.13
N TRP A 485 -6.09 -6.08 -0.22
CA TRP A 485 -6.47 -6.83 0.95
C TRP A 485 -5.32 -6.98 1.96
N THR A 486 -5.62 -6.69 3.20
CA THR A 486 -4.80 -6.97 4.37
C THR A 486 -5.73 -7.31 5.54
N LEU A 487 -5.25 -8.06 6.53
CA LEU A 487 -6.03 -8.34 7.72
C LEU A 487 -6.51 -7.06 8.45
N SER A 488 -5.64 -6.05 8.54
CA SER A 488 -6.00 -4.75 9.13
C SER A 488 -7.07 -4.01 8.30
N PHE A 489 -7.14 -4.23 7.00
CA PHE A 489 -8.19 -3.68 6.17
C PHE A 489 -9.55 -4.35 6.43
N ASP A 490 -9.57 -5.66 6.62
CA ASP A 490 -10.76 -6.37 7.06
C ASP A 490 -11.27 -5.85 8.41
N ILE A 491 -10.39 -5.73 9.42
CA ILE A 491 -10.75 -5.18 10.72
C ILE A 491 -11.32 -3.77 10.60
N LYS A 492 -10.73 -2.92 9.76
CA LYS A 492 -11.23 -1.57 9.46
C LYS A 492 -12.65 -1.61 8.87
N ILE A 493 -12.92 -2.51 7.92
CA ILE A 493 -14.23 -2.65 7.29
C ILE A 493 -15.26 -3.13 8.31
N LEU A 494 -14.93 -4.11 9.16
CA LEU A 494 -15.83 -4.57 10.24
C LEU A 494 -16.18 -3.42 11.19
N PHE A 495 -15.18 -2.67 11.64
CA PHE A 495 -15.41 -1.51 12.49
C PHE A 495 -16.34 -0.49 11.83
N LEU A 496 -16.07 -0.13 10.58
CA LEU A 496 -16.93 0.79 9.83
C LEU A 496 -18.34 0.24 9.58
N THR A 497 -18.50 -1.08 9.43
CA THR A 497 -19.82 -1.70 9.25
C THR A 497 -20.67 -1.52 10.50
N VAL A 498 -20.11 -1.70 11.70
CA VAL A 498 -20.81 -1.49 12.96
C VAL A 498 -21.22 -0.03 13.09
N PHE A 499 -20.31 0.92 12.90
CA PHE A 499 -20.59 2.34 13.09
C PHE A 499 -21.48 2.95 11.99
N LYS A 500 -21.24 2.61 10.72
CA LYS A 500 -22.05 3.14 9.60
C LYS A 500 -23.33 2.35 9.34
N GLY A 501 -23.42 1.11 9.80
CA GLY A 501 -24.63 0.30 9.72
C GLY A 501 -25.81 0.94 10.47
N PHE A 502 -25.54 1.69 11.54
CA PHE A 502 -26.54 2.45 12.29
C PHE A 502 -26.91 3.82 11.68
N VAL A 503 -26.10 4.34 10.75
CA VAL A 503 -26.22 5.71 10.23
C VAL A 503 -26.60 5.77 8.74
N ASN A 504 -26.65 4.63 8.04
CA ASN A 504 -26.87 4.62 6.59
C ASN A 504 -28.32 5.00 6.21
N LYS A 505 -28.48 6.19 5.60
CA LYS A 505 -29.72 6.68 4.98
C LYS A 505 -30.22 5.83 3.81
N ASN A 506 -29.40 4.93 3.26
CA ASN A 506 -29.68 4.09 2.08
C ASN A 506 -29.98 2.62 2.41
N ALA A 507 -30.29 2.27 3.68
CA ALA A 507 -30.85 0.97 4.02
C ALA A 507 -32.33 1.03 3.78
N TYR A 508 -32.83 0.28 2.78
CA TYR A 508 -34.28 0.15 2.44
C TYR A 508 -35.02 -0.66 3.47
#